data_29ec88cd4d1f6794857c60ea97e9b314
#
_entry.id   29ec88cd4d1f6794857c60ea97e9b314
#
_cell.length_a   1.000
_cell.length_b   1.000
_cell.length_c   1.000
_cell.angle_alpha   90.00
_cell.angle_beta   90.00
_cell.angle_gamma   90.00
#
_symmetry.space_group_name_H-M   'P 1'
#
loop_
_entity.id
_entity.type
_entity.pdbx_description
1 polymer ?
#
loop_
_entity_poly.entity_id
_entity_poly.type
_entity_poly.pdbx_seq_one_letter_code
_entity_poly.pdbx_strand_id
1 'polypeptide(L)'
;MTEFVGTGQFVQLSAHSLEQLSKGVLGAINCNDAIATFVARHLVQANLMGIDSHGVVRLPQYVEQVEADYFSPAGTPVVTRCDRGATVINGGRGFGMPAMQLAVETGIAQAKANGVAALGVTNCGHTGRLGAFCETGARNHCLTVILGGGARRDWRQVAPFGGSKGMLPTNPYSFGIPGGERGSVILDFATSVGAAGWIYAAKSAGASLPEDMIIDRNGHPSQDPQDYIDGGALLPAGGAKGYGLALLAEIVGEAMLGRVTTDMNWIMIVIDLERFQGVNQFSASAEAILAEMRECPPADGFSAVEIPGEREKATAKQRQRDGIPIPQQSWEQITAVAARLGVPVTT
;
A
#
# COMPACT_ATOMS: atom_id res chain seq x y z
N MET A 1 6.16 -6.45 15.43
CA MET A 1 6.72 -5.10 15.23
C MET A 1 6.03 -4.19 16.20
N THR A 2 6.77 -3.61 17.16
CA THR A 2 6.27 -2.64 18.12
C THR A 2 5.73 -1.44 17.36
N GLU A 3 4.45 -1.12 17.57
CA GLU A 3 3.88 0.13 17.07
C GLU A 3 4.70 1.29 17.64
N PHE A 4 5.26 2.12 16.77
CA PHE A 4 5.66 3.46 17.15
C PHE A 4 4.37 4.25 17.43
N VAL A 5 3.84 4.12 18.62
CA VAL A 5 2.85 5.06 19.14
C VAL A 5 3.59 6.37 19.32
N GLY A 6 3.48 7.27 18.36
CA GLY A 6 4.08 8.60 18.48
C GLY A 6 3.59 9.23 19.79
N THR A 7 4.52 9.75 20.58
CA THR A 7 4.22 10.50 21.81
C THR A 7 3.61 11.87 21.53
N GLY A 8 3.17 12.13 20.27
CA GLY A 8 2.58 13.38 19.81
C GLY A 8 1.08 13.52 20.13
N GLN A 9 0.59 14.75 20.02
CA GLN A 9 -0.85 15.03 20.07
C GLN A 9 -1.55 14.49 18.81
N PHE A 10 -2.75 13.94 18.98
CA PHE A 10 -3.58 13.42 17.90
C PHE A 10 -4.94 14.12 17.90
N VAL A 11 -5.47 14.35 16.71
CA VAL A 11 -6.85 14.80 16.51
C VAL A 11 -7.69 13.57 16.17
N GLN A 12 -8.75 13.33 16.95
CA GLN A 12 -9.70 12.23 16.69
C GLN A 12 -10.77 12.71 15.72
N LEU A 13 -10.91 12.01 14.60
CA LEU A 13 -11.84 12.40 13.53
C LEU A 13 -12.70 11.22 13.10
N SER A 14 -13.94 11.49 12.71
CA SER A 14 -14.80 10.46 12.15
C SER A 14 -14.36 10.09 10.74
N ALA A 15 -14.58 8.82 10.35
CA ALA A 15 -14.36 8.38 8.97
C ALA A 15 -15.15 9.25 7.97
N HIS A 16 -16.38 9.65 8.33
CA HIS A 16 -17.24 10.48 7.50
C HIS A 16 -16.63 11.87 7.26
N SER A 17 -16.20 12.57 8.32
CA SER A 17 -15.56 13.89 8.20
C SER A 17 -14.30 13.84 7.33
N LEU A 18 -13.49 12.80 7.51
CA LEU A 18 -12.27 12.60 6.70
C LEU A 18 -12.59 12.30 5.23
N GLU A 19 -13.63 11.50 4.95
CA GLU A 19 -14.07 11.25 3.56
C GLU A 19 -14.56 12.52 2.88
N GLN A 20 -15.37 13.33 3.56
CA GLN A 20 -15.88 14.60 3.02
C GLN A 20 -14.75 15.58 2.74
N LEU A 21 -13.84 15.78 3.70
CA LEU A 21 -12.67 16.64 3.53
C LEU A 21 -11.79 16.16 2.36
N SER A 22 -11.47 14.86 2.33
CA SER A 22 -10.65 14.28 1.26
C SER A 22 -11.28 14.46 -0.12
N LYS A 23 -12.59 14.17 -0.23
CA LYS A 23 -13.34 14.38 -1.47
C LYS A 23 -13.34 15.86 -1.89
N GLY A 24 -13.53 16.78 -0.95
CA GLY A 24 -13.46 18.22 -1.21
C GLY A 24 -12.11 18.67 -1.76
N VAL A 25 -11.00 18.23 -1.11
CA VAL A 25 -9.64 18.54 -1.56
C VAL A 25 -9.37 17.97 -2.96
N LEU A 26 -9.75 16.72 -3.20
CA LEU A 26 -9.58 16.07 -4.52
C LEU A 26 -10.42 16.75 -5.61
N GLY A 27 -11.66 17.17 -5.29
CA GLY A 27 -12.50 17.93 -6.21
C GLY A 27 -11.90 19.28 -6.57
N ALA A 28 -11.30 19.98 -5.59
CA ALA A 28 -10.67 21.28 -5.80
C ALA A 28 -9.44 21.26 -6.72
N ILE A 29 -8.79 20.09 -6.88
CA ILE A 29 -7.70 19.87 -7.85
C ILE A 29 -8.20 19.29 -9.19
N ASN A 30 -9.46 19.46 -9.53
CA ASN A 30 -10.10 19.00 -10.77
C ASN A 30 -10.20 17.47 -10.93
N CYS A 31 -10.24 16.73 -9.83
CA CYS A 31 -10.59 15.32 -9.86
C CYS A 31 -12.09 15.15 -10.15
N ASN A 32 -12.47 14.25 -11.04
CA ASN A 32 -13.90 13.97 -11.24
C ASN A 32 -14.54 13.35 -9.99
N ASP A 33 -15.84 13.56 -9.78
CA ASP A 33 -16.53 13.18 -8.54
C ASP A 33 -16.44 11.68 -8.22
N ALA A 34 -16.50 10.81 -9.22
CA ALA A 34 -16.42 9.36 -9.01
C ALA A 34 -15.01 8.95 -8.52
N ILE A 35 -13.95 9.46 -9.16
CA ILE A 35 -12.56 9.20 -8.75
C ILE A 35 -12.29 9.82 -7.39
N ALA A 36 -12.70 11.08 -7.15
CA ALA A 36 -12.53 11.76 -5.87
C ALA A 36 -13.19 10.97 -4.72
N THR A 37 -14.41 10.50 -4.93
CA THR A 37 -15.12 9.66 -3.96
C THR A 37 -14.42 8.34 -3.71
N PHE A 38 -13.96 7.66 -4.76
CA PHE A 38 -13.26 6.38 -4.63
C PHE A 38 -11.92 6.54 -3.89
N VAL A 39 -11.13 7.52 -4.29
CA VAL A 39 -9.81 7.79 -3.66
C VAL A 39 -9.98 8.21 -2.20
N ALA A 40 -10.93 9.11 -1.89
CA ALA A 40 -11.21 9.53 -0.51
C ALA A 40 -11.55 8.32 0.39
N ARG A 41 -12.45 7.45 -0.05
CA ARG A 41 -12.80 6.22 0.66
C ARG A 41 -11.62 5.29 0.85
N HIS A 42 -10.79 5.12 -0.17
CA HIS A 42 -9.59 4.28 -0.10
C HIS A 42 -8.60 4.78 0.95
N LEU A 43 -8.35 6.10 1.00
CA LEU A 43 -7.48 6.72 2.01
C LEU A 43 -8.02 6.54 3.43
N VAL A 44 -9.32 6.79 3.62
CA VAL A 44 -9.94 6.64 4.94
C VAL A 44 -9.99 5.17 5.37
N GLN A 45 -10.21 4.24 4.45
CA GLN A 45 -10.10 2.81 4.75
C GLN A 45 -8.68 2.40 5.18
N ALA A 46 -7.64 2.95 4.56
CA ALA A 46 -6.27 2.72 5.01
C ALA A 46 -6.07 3.23 6.45
N ASN A 47 -6.56 4.42 6.78
CA ASN A 47 -6.54 4.93 8.15
C ASN A 47 -7.33 4.05 9.12
N LEU A 48 -8.55 3.63 8.77
CA LEU A 48 -9.34 2.74 9.61
C LEU A 48 -8.57 1.47 9.96
N MET A 49 -7.84 0.91 9.02
CA MET A 49 -7.04 -0.31 9.20
C MET A 49 -5.68 -0.08 9.87
N GLY A 50 -5.35 1.14 10.29
CA GLY A 50 -4.08 1.45 10.94
C GLY A 50 -2.89 1.61 9.97
N ILE A 51 -3.16 1.66 8.66
CA ILE A 51 -2.12 1.88 7.63
C ILE A 51 -2.05 3.38 7.30
N ASP A 52 -1.74 4.18 8.30
CA ASP A 52 -1.83 5.64 8.25
C ASP A 52 -0.90 6.27 7.21
N SER A 53 0.23 5.64 6.90
CA SER A 53 1.14 6.08 5.84
C SER A 53 0.51 6.10 4.43
N HIS A 54 -0.59 5.37 4.22
CA HIS A 54 -1.36 5.30 2.98
C HIS A 54 -2.76 5.92 3.12
N GLY A 55 -3.00 6.63 4.23
CA GLY A 55 -4.25 7.32 4.55
C GLY A 55 -4.28 8.77 4.07
N VAL A 56 -5.12 9.58 4.72
CA VAL A 56 -5.37 10.98 4.37
C VAL A 56 -4.14 11.89 4.47
N VAL A 57 -3.09 11.46 5.16
CA VAL A 57 -1.78 12.14 5.20
C VAL A 57 -1.16 12.31 3.80
N ARG A 58 -1.65 11.57 2.80
CA ARG A 58 -1.22 11.70 1.40
C ARG A 58 -1.85 12.86 0.64
N LEU A 59 -2.89 13.49 1.15
CA LEU A 59 -3.58 14.59 0.47
C LEU A 59 -2.66 15.76 0.08
N PRO A 60 -1.81 16.30 1.00
CA PRO A 60 -0.85 17.34 0.63
C PRO A 60 0.06 16.93 -0.52
N GLN A 61 0.63 15.72 -0.46
CA GLN A 61 1.49 15.19 -1.52
C GLN A 61 0.76 15.12 -2.86
N TYR A 62 -0.51 14.68 -2.90
CA TYR A 62 -1.25 14.60 -4.15
C TYR A 62 -1.51 15.98 -4.76
N VAL A 63 -1.81 16.98 -3.94
CA VAL A 63 -1.98 18.34 -4.40
C VAL A 63 -0.67 18.88 -5.01
N GLU A 64 0.45 18.72 -4.32
CA GLU A 64 1.77 19.12 -4.81
C GLU A 64 2.13 18.40 -6.13
N GLN A 65 1.86 17.10 -6.22
CA GLN A 65 2.14 16.32 -7.43
C GLN A 65 1.28 16.75 -8.62
N VAL A 66 0.02 17.14 -8.41
CA VAL A 66 -0.85 17.67 -9.45
C VAL A 66 -0.36 19.05 -9.89
N GLU A 67 -0.02 19.94 -8.96
CA GLU A 67 0.55 21.27 -9.24
C GLU A 67 1.87 21.18 -10.02
N ALA A 68 2.67 20.15 -9.76
CA ALA A 68 3.92 19.85 -10.48
C ALA A 68 3.72 19.08 -11.81
N ASP A 69 2.49 18.86 -12.26
CA ASP A 69 2.15 18.02 -13.43
C ASP A 69 2.76 16.62 -13.39
N TYR A 70 2.97 16.07 -12.19
CA TYR A 70 3.49 14.70 -12.04
C TYR A 70 2.47 13.66 -12.47
N PHE A 71 1.19 13.84 -12.13
CA PHE A 71 0.06 13.04 -12.63
C PHE A 71 -1.17 13.91 -12.86
N SER A 72 -2.15 13.39 -13.62
CA SER A 72 -3.39 14.09 -13.97
C SER A 72 -4.54 13.65 -13.06
N PRO A 73 -5.17 14.55 -12.27
CA PRO A 73 -6.29 14.18 -11.41
C PRO A 73 -7.55 13.76 -12.20
N ALA A 74 -7.66 14.16 -13.47
CA ALA A 74 -8.74 13.78 -14.37
C ALA A 74 -8.43 12.48 -15.16
N GLY A 75 -7.25 11.91 -15.02
CA GLY A 75 -6.82 10.69 -15.69
C GLY A 75 -7.74 9.51 -15.35
N THR A 76 -8.28 8.85 -16.36
CA THR A 76 -9.21 7.73 -16.21
C THR A 76 -8.55 6.45 -16.72
N PRO A 77 -8.52 5.37 -15.91
CA PRO A 77 -7.93 4.12 -16.34
C PRO A 77 -8.77 3.42 -17.41
N VAL A 78 -8.09 2.77 -18.34
CA VAL A 78 -8.72 2.00 -19.42
C VAL A 78 -8.06 0.64 -19.59
N VAL A 79 -8.86 -0.36 -19.94
CA VAL A 79 -8.35 -1.68 -20.35
C VAL A 79 -7.79 -1.58 -21.75
N THR A 80 -6.54 -1.98 -21.90
CA THR A 80 -5.85 -2.06 -23.19
C THR A 80 -5.28 -3.46 -23.40
N ARG A 81 -4.75 -3.72 -24.59
CA ARG A 81 -3.95 -4.92 -24.87
C ARG A 81 -2.64 -4.46 -25.49
N CYS A 82 -1.54 -5.05 -25.04
CA CYS A 82 -0.27 -4.86 -25.75
C CYS A 82 -0.31 -5.63 -27.09
N ASP A 83 0.56 -5.27 -28.03
CA ASP A 83 0.63 -5.89 -29.36
C ASP A 83 0.82 -7.41 -29.34
N ARG A 84 1.31 -7.94 -28.22
CA ARG A 84 1.51 -9.38 -27.99
C ARG A 84 0.35 -10.05 -27.22
N GLY A 85 -0.77 -9.36 -27.04
CA GLY A 85 -2.02 -9.90 -26.53
C GLY A 85 -2.22 -9.89 -25.01
N ALA A 86 -1.24 -9.46 -24.21
CA ALA A 86 -1.42 -9.34 -22.76
C ALA A 86 -2.40 -8.21 -22.42
N THR A 87 -3.24 -8.43 -21.41
CA THR A 87 -4.13 -7.39 -20.89
C THR A 87 -3.30 -6.40 -20.04
N VAL A 88 -3.47 -5.11 -20.35
CA VAL A 88 -2.82 -4.02 -19.61
C VAL A 88 -3.86 -2.99 -19.24
N ILE A 89 -3.84 -2.53 -18.00
CA ILE A 89 -4.59 -1.36 -17.56
C ILE A 89 -3.66 -0.15 -17.68
N ASN A 90 -4.03 0.76 -18.58
CA ASN A 90 -3.37 2.05 -18.66
C ASN A 90 -4.10 3.03 -17.73
N GLY A 91 -3.40 3.53 -16.72
CA GLY A 91 -3.97 4.43 -15.72
C GLY A 91 -4.24 5.86 -16.21
N GLY A 92 -3.88 6.20 -17.46
CA GLY A 92 -4.13 7.54 -18.04
C GLY A 92 -3.40 8.67 -17.33
N ARG A 93 -2.25 8.41 -16.71
CA ARG A 93 -1.55 9.32 -15.79
C ARG A 93 -2.40 9.74 -14.58
N GLY A 94 -3.49 9.02 -14.27
CA GLY A 94 -4.38 9.32 -13.14
C GLY A 94 -3.92 8.70 -11.83
N PHE A 95 -4.80 8.76 -10.82
CA PHE A 95 -4.60 8.05 -9.56
C PHE A 95 -4.45 6.54 -9.78
N GLY A 96 -3.53 5.91 -9.05
CA GLY A 96 -3.29 4.48 -9.17
C GLY A 96 -4.42 3.62 -8.58
N MET A 97 -5.14 4.11 -7.55
CA MET A 97 -6.19 3.35 -6.89
C MET A 97 -7.32 2.94 -7.85
N PRO A 98 -7.89 3.83 -8.71
CA PRO A 98 -8.87 3.44 -9.73
C PRO A 98 -8.30 2.47 -10.78
N ALA A 99 -7.02 2.63 -11.16
CA ALA A 99 -6.37 1.71 -12.10
C ALA A 99 -6.24 0.30 -11.53
N MET A 100 -5.83 0.17 -10.27
CA MET A 100 -5.75 -1.10 -9.56
C MET A 100 -7.12 -1.74 -9.33
N GLN A 101 -8.17 -0.92 -9.07
CA GLN A 101 -9.55 -1.43 -8.96
C GLN A 101 -10.03 -2.01 -10.29
N LEU A 102 -9.82 -1.30 -11.39
CA LEU A 102 -10.14 -1.81 -12.72
C LEU A 102 -9.35 -3.09 -13.05
N ALA A 103 -8.08 -3.16 -12.62
CA ALA A 103 -7.24 -4.33 -12.81
C ALA A 103 -7.79 -5.55 -12.06
N VAL A 104 -8.14 -5.41 -10.78
CA VAL A 104 -8.65 -6.56 -10.00
C VAL A 104 -10.02 -7.03 -10.53
N GLU A 105 -10.91 -6.13 -10.91
CA GLU A 105 -12.21 -6.48 -11.49
C GLU A 105 -12.05 -7.22 -12.83
N THR A 106 -11.18 -6.70 -13.71
CA THR A 106 -10.85 -7.34 -14.99
C THR A 106 -10.20 -8.70 -14.78
N GLY A 107 -9.25 -8.78 -13.82
CA GLY A 107 -8.55 -10.00 -13.46
C GLY A 107 -9.49 -11.08 -12.92
N ILE A 108 -10.42 -10.71 -12.04
CA ILE A 108 -11.46 -11.64 -11.53
C ILE A 108 -12.31 -12.18 -12.68
N ALA A 109 -12.81 -11.32 -13.56
CA ALA A 109 -13.62 -11.75 -14.69
C ALA A 109 -12.86 -12.73 -15.60
N GLN A 110 -11.59 -12.45 -15.91
CA GLN A 110 -10.76 -13.33 -16.72
C GLN A 110 -10.40 -14.64 -15.99
N ALA A 111 -10.11 -14.58 -14.68
CA ALA A 111 -9.81 -15.77 -13.89
C ALA A 111 -11.03 -16.69 -13.78
N LYS A 112 -12.22 -16.15 -13.57
CA LYS A 112 -13.47 -16.93 -13.59
C LYS A 112 -13.68 -17.65 -14.93
N ALA A 113 -13.36 -17.01 -16.04
CA ALA A 113 -13.46 -17.63 -17.38
C ALA A 113 -12.39 -18.69 -17.64
N ASN A 114 -11.14 -18.42 -17.26
CA ASN A 114 -9.96 -19.18 -17.72
C ASN A 114 -9.19 -19.93 -16.60
N GLY A 115 -9.57 -19.75 -15.33
CA GLY A 115 -8.87 -20.28 -14.16
C GLY A 115 -7.81 -19.34 -13.60
N VAL A 116 -7.12 -18.59 -14.45
CA VAL A 116 -6.06 -17.64 -14.08
C VAL A 116 -6.07 -16.44 -15.02
N ALA A 117 -5.70 -15.29 -14.47
CA ALA A 117 -5.42 -14.07 -15.23
C ALA A 117 -4.12 -13.43 -14.76
N ALA A 118 -3.37 -12.83 -15.69
CA ALA A 118 -2.22 -11.99 -15.40
C ALA A 118 -2.36 -10.68 -16.19
N LEU A 119 -2.26 -9.55 -15.49
CA LEU A 119 -2.48 -8.22 -16.04
C LEU A 119 -1.35 -7.28 -15.65
N GLY A 120 -0.93 -6.43 -16.60
CA GLY A 120 -0.08 -5.28 -16.28
C GLY A 120 -0.92 -4.07 -15.87
N VAL A 121 -0.39 -3.22 -14.98
CA VAL A 121 -0.94 -1.88 -14.71
C VAL A 121 0.20 -0.88 -14.88
N THR A 122 -0.01 0.12 -15.72
CA THR A 122 1.04 1.08 -16.08
C THR A 122 0.48 2.50 -16.12
N ASN A 123 1.37 3.49 -16.15
CA ASN A 123 1.00 4.88 -16.38
C ASN A 123 -0.04 5.41 -15.36
N CYS A 124 0.19 5.17 -14.09
CA CYS A 124 -0.65 5.67 -12.99
C CYS A 124 0.22 6.16 -11.83
N GLY A 125 -0.30 7.11 -11.05
CA GLY A 125 0.30 7.56 -9.81
C GLY A 125 0.11 6.57 -8.67
N HIS A 126 0.31 7.05 -7.46
CA HIS A 126 0.27 6.24 -6.23
C HIS A 126 -1.00 5.38 -6.11
N THR A 127 -0.81 4.11 -5.76
CA THR A 127 -1.89 3.09 -5.74
C THR A 127 -2.56 2.93 -4.37
N GLY A 128 -2.07 3.63 -3.34
CA GLY A 128 -2.57 3.46 -1.97
C GLY A 128 -2.23 2.09 -1.38
N ARG A 129 -3.06 1.60 -0.47
CA ARG A 129 -2.92 0.29 0.18
C ARG A 129 -3.29 -0.84 -0.80
N LEU A 130 -2.31 -1.66 -1.16
CA LEU A 130 -2.50 -2.76 -2.12
C LEU A 130 -3.42 -3.86 -1.60
N GLY A 131 -3.39 -4.12 -0.30
CA GLY A 131 -4.24 -5.11 0.35
C GLY A 131 -5.73 -4.93 0.08
N ALA A 132 -6.21 -3.71 -0.21
CA ALA A 132 -7.60 -3.45 -0.56
C ALA A 132 -8.04 -4.18 -1.85
N PHE A 133 -7.14 -4.27 -2.83
CA PHE A 133 -7.42 -4.95 -4.09
C PHE A 133 -7.33 -6.47 -3.92
N CYS A 134 -6.39 -6.93 -3.09
CA CYS A 134 -6.30 -8.33 -2.70
C CYS A 134 -7.52 -8.80 -1.89
N GLU A 135 -8.07 -7.95 -1.03
CA GLU A 135 -9.36 -8.20 -0.35
C GLU A 135 -10.52 -8.31 -1.34
N THR A 136 -10.51 -7.50 -2.40
CA THR A 136 -11.53 -7.57 -3.47
C THR A 136 -11.45 -8.91 -4.19
N GLY A 137 -10.25 -9.39 -4.53
CA GLY A 137 -10.06 -10.72 -5.09
C GLY A 137 -10.52 -11.84 -4.16
N ALA A 138 -10.13 -11.76 -2.88
CA ALA A 138 -10.52 -12.75 -1.87
C ALA A 138 -12.03 -12.84 -1.66
N ARG A 139 -12.75 -11.70 -1.62
CA ARG A 139 -14.23 -11.68 -1.58
C ARG A 139 -14.90 -12.34 -2.78
N ASN A 140 -14.18 -12.42 -3.91
CA ASN A 140 -14.63 -13.09 -5.13
C ASN A 140 -14.04 -14.50 -5.28
N HIS A 141 -13.58 -15.09 -4.17
CA HIS A 141 -13.01 -16.45 -4.12
C HIS A 141 -11.78 -16.63 -5.00
N CYS A 142 -10.95 -15.61 -5.09
CA CYS A 142 -9.70 -15.66 -5.84
C CYS A 142 -8.50 -15.47 -4.92
N LEU A 143 -7.39 -16.15 -5.22
CA LEU A 143 -6.07 -15.73 -4.78
C LEU A 143 -5.62 -14.58 -5.68
N THR A 144 -5.19 -13.48 -5.09
CA THR A 144 -4.67 -12.32 -5.81
C THR A 144 -3.25 -12.02 -5.35
N VAL A 145 -2.35 -11.83 -6.30
CA VAL A 145 -0.95 -11.46 -6.08
C VAL A 145 -0.67 -10.16 -6.83
N ILE A 146 -0.07 -9.20 -6.16
CA ILE A 146 0.32 -7.90 -6.73
C ILE A 146 1.78 -7.64 -6.37
N LEU A 147 2.54 -7.14 -7.32
CA LEU A 147 3.89 -6.63 -7.08
C LEU A 147 4.18 -5.43 -7.97
N GLY A 148 4.95 -4.47 -7.44
CA GLY A 148 5.28 -3.22 -8.11
C GLY A 148 6.76 -2.94 -8.21
N GLY A 149 7.18 -2.39 -9.35
CA GLY A 149 8.58 -2.05 -9.59
C GLY A 149 8.81 -1.18 -10.82
N GLY A 150 10.07 -1.06 -11.20
CA GLY A 150 10.52 -0.26 -12.35
C GLY A 150 10.89 1.19 -12.00
N ALA A 151 10.78 1.59 -10.74
CA ALA A 151 10.95 2.97 -10.30
C ALA A 151 12.35 3.29 -9.72
N ARG A 152 13.33 2.39 -9.85
CA ARG A 152 14.68 2.54 -9.26
C ARG A 152 15.45 3.79 -9.71
N ARG A 153 15.02 4.43 -10.77
CA ARG A 153 15.69 5.65 -11.26
C ARG A 153 15.29 6.88 -10.45
N ASP A 154 14.05 6.90 -9.98
CA ASP A 154 13.44 8.02 -9.29
C ASP A 154 13.37 7.82 -7.77
N TRP A 155 13.23 6.55 -7.33
CA TRP A 155 13.09 6.17 -5.94
C TRP A 155 14.24 5.26 -5.47
N ARG A 156 15.30 5.85 -4.92
CA ARG A 156 16.51 5.16 -4.46
C ARG A 156 16.57 5.12 -2.93
N GLN A 157 15.64 4.43 -2.32
CA GLN A 157 15.44 4.43 -0.88
C GLN A 157 16.05 3.22 -0.17
N VAL A 158 16.22 2.09 -0.89
CA VAL A 158 16.65 0.82 -0.32
C VAL A 158 17.97 0.38 -0.94
N ALA A 159 18.92 0.00 -0.09
CA ALA A 159 20.19 -0.56 -0.55
C ALA A 159 20.01 -1.99 -1.06
N PRO A 160 20.65 -2.42 -2.14
CA PRO A 160 20.80 -3.83 -2.46
C PRO A 160 21.48 -4.58 -1.30
N PHE A 161 21.21 -5.86 -1.13
CA PHE A 161 21.93 -6.66 -0.14
C PHE A 161 23.43 -6.65 -0.39
N GLY A 162 24.22 -6.19 0.58
CA GLY A 162 25.65 -5.95 0.44
C GLY A 162 26.03 -4.62 -0.22
N GLY A 163 25.06 -3.80 -0.59
CA GLY A 163 25.29 -2.46 -1.16
C GLY A 163 25.44 -1.39 -0.07
N SER A 164 26.14 -0.31 -0.38
CA SER A 164 26.42 0.79 0.55
C SER A 164 25.57 2.04 0.31
N LYS A 165 24.58 1.98 -0.61
CA LYS A 165 23.69 3.11 -0.92
C LYS A 165 22.35 2.65 -1.48
N GLY A 166 21.34 3.51 -1.37
CA GLY A 166 20.04 3.27 -1.97
C GLY A 166 20.08 3.18 -3.49
N MET A 167 19.52 2.12 -4.04
CA MET A 167 19.43 1.85 -5.48
C MET A 167 18.03 1.38 -5.90
N LEU A 168 17.18 1.00 -4.95
CA LEU A 168 15.87 0.41 -5.17
C LEU A 168 14.80 1.25 -4.47
N PRO A 169 13.56 1.27 -4.99
CA PRO A 169 12.40 1.68 -4.22
C PRO A 169 12.04 0.62 -3.18
N THR A 170 10.92 0.78 -2.51
CA THR A 170 10.44 -0.17 -1.51
C THR A 170 9.82 -1.45 -2.10
N ASN A 171 9.58 -1.49 -3.40
CA ASN A 171 9.10 -2.64 -4.19
C ASN A 171 8.05 -3.48 -3.45
N PRO A 172 6.83 -2.97 -3.27
CA PRO A 172 5.84 -3.62 -2.44
C PRO A 172 5.24 -4.85 -3.11
N TYR A 173 4.85 -5.81 -2.27
CA TYR A 173 4.08 -6.99 -2.62
C TYR A 173 2.79 -7.02 -1.82
N SER A 174 1.72 -7.52 -2.44
CA SER A 174 0.50 -7.86 -1.71
C SER A 174 -0.05 -9.20 -2.18
N PHE A 175 -0.51 -9.99 -1.21
CA PHE A 175 -1.15 -11.27 -1.43
C PHE A 175 -2.47 -11.28 -0.67
N GLY A 176 -3.51 -11.80 -1.30
CA GLY A 176 -4.79 -11.99 -0.62
C GLY A 176 -5.47 -13.26 -1.08
N ILE A 177 -5.96 -14.02 -0.12
CA ILE A 177 -6.68 -15.26 -0.35
C ILE A 177 -7.88 -15.30 0.59
N PRO A 178 -9.02 -15.91 0.22
CA PRO A 178 -10.07 -16.19 1.19
C PRO A 178 -9.49 -16.94 2.39
N GLY A 179 -9.90 -16.57 3.59
CA GLY A 179 -9.58 -17.30 4.81
C GLY A 179 -10.77 -18.10 5.27
N GLY A 180 -10.77 -18.43 6.56
CA GLY A 180 -11.90 -19.07 7.21
C GLY A 180 -12.93 -18.07 7.73
N GLU A 181 -13.56 -18.38 8.87
CA GLU A 181 -14.64 -17.61 9.49
C GLU A 181 -14.26 -16.15 9.83
N ARG A 182 -12.98 -15.88 10.10
CA ARG A 182 -12.49 -14.54 10.42
C ARG A 182 -12.15 -13.71 9.17
N GLY A 183 -12.43 -14.25 7.98
CA GLY A 183 -12.26 -13.57 6.69
C GLY A 183 -10.89 -13.78 6.06
N SER A 184 -10.58 -12.98 5.05
CA SER A 184 -9.42 -13.13 4.16
C SER A 184 -8.08 -13.02 4.90
N VAL A 185 -7.10 -13.79 4.44
CA VAL A 185 -5.69 -13.63 4.80
C VAL A 185 -5.07 -12.65 3.81
N ILE A 186 -4.51 -11.55 4.33
CA ILE A 186 -3.95 -10.47 3.52
C ILE A 186 -2.53 -10.17 3.99
N LEU A 187 -1.58 -10.30 3.08
CA LEU A 187 -0.22 -9.80 3.26
C LEU A 187 -0.04 -8.57 2.38
N ASP A 188 0.41 -7.47 2.95
CA ASP A 188 0.71 -6.22 2.23
C ASP A 188 1.97 -5.62 2.85
N PHE A 189 3.09 -5.67 2.14
CA PHE A 189 4.39 -5.33 2.70
C PHE A 189 5.35 -4.76 1.67
N ALA A 190 6.24 -3.88 2.13
CA ALA A 190 7.41 -3.46 1.38
C ALA A 190 8.51 -4.52 1.49
N THR A 191 9.35 -4.65 0.48
CA THR A 191 10.53 -5.53 0.53
C THR A 191 11.69 -4.94 1.35
N SER A 192 11.56 -3.70 1.83
CA SER A 192 12.43 -3.08 2.82
C SER A 192 12.02 -3.45 4.25
N VAL A 193 12.95 -3.31 5.20
CA VAL A 193 12.71 -3.57 6.64
C VAL A 193 11.59 -2.69 7.20
N GLY A 194 11.43 -1.49 6.66
CA GLY A 194 10.39 -0.55 7.07
C GLY A 194 10.08 0.46 5.99
N ALA A 195 9.13 1.35 6.26
CA ALA A 195 8.78 2.46 5.40
C ALA A 195 9.51 3.74 5.82
N ALA A 196 9.83 4.62 4.86
CA ALA A 196 10.44 5.92 5.13
C ALA A 196 9.63 6.77 6.13
N GLY A 197 8.29 6.64 6.13
CA GLY A 197 7.42 7.33 7.08
C GLY A 197 7.74 7.01 8.54
N TRP A 198 8.21 5.80 8.85
CA TRP A 198 8.64 5.44 10.21
C TRP A 198 9.90 6.17 10.64
N ILE A 199 10.83 6.39 9.70
CA ILE A 199 12.07 7.11 9.96
C ILE A 199 11.77 8.58 10.31
N TYR A 200 10.89 9.23 9.54
CA TYR A 200 10.46 10.59 9.83
C TYR A 200 9.70 10.70 11.15
N ALA A 201 8.86 9.71 11.47
CA ALA A 201 8.16 9.65 12.76
C ALA A 201 9.15 9.49 13.94
N ALA A 202 10.11 8.59 13.82
CA ALA A 202 11.17 8.40 14.86
C ALA A 202 11.95 9.69 15.05
N LYS A 203 12.36 10.36 13.96
CA LYS A 203 13.06 11.65 14.06
C LYS A 203 12.24 12.71 14.80
N SER A 204 10.95 12.85 14.43
CA SER A 204 10.05 13.82 15.07
C SER A 204 9.85 13.52 16.56
N ALA A 205 9.92 12.25 16.96
CA ALA A 205 9.84 11.82 18.36
C ALA A 205 11.17 11.85 19.10
N GLY A 206 12.30 12.16 18.44
CA GLY A 206 13.63 12.08 19.02
C GLY A 206 14.04 10.66 19.40
N ALA A 207 13.49 9.65 18.71
CA ALA A 207 13.73 8.24 18.99
C ALA A 207 14.77 7.64 18.03
N SER A 208 15.52 6.65 18.51
CA SER A 208 16.39 5.84 17.66
C SER A 208 15.59 4.79 16.89
N LEU A 209 16.10 4.42 15.71
CA LEU A 209 15.56 3.32 14.91
C LEU A 209 16.04 1.96 15.46
N PRO A 210 15.33 0.87 15.15
CA PRO A 210 15.82 -0.48 15.39
C PRO A 210 17.18 -0.74 14.73
N GLU A 211 17.94 -1.66 15.29
CA GLU A 211 19.13 -2.20 14.62
C GLU A 211 18.77 -2.80 13.25
N ASP A 212 19.74 -2.83 12.35
CA ASP A 212 19.60 -3.39 11.00
C ASP A 212 18.44 -2.80 10.16
N MET A 213 18.04 -1.56 10.45
CA MET A 213 17.00 -0.89 9.67
C MET A 213 17.57 -0.01 8.56
N ILE A 214 18.63 0.72 8.84
CA ILE A 214 19.25 1.67 7.90
C ILE A 214 20.77 1.58 7.88
N ILE A 215 21.34 2.13 6.81
CA ILE A 215 22.76 2.50 6.72
C ILE A 215 22.87 4.02 6.54
N ASP A 216 23.99 4.58 6.99
CA ASP A 216 24.36 5.97 6.71
C ASP A 216 24.79 6.17 5.25
N ARG A 217 25.11 7.40 4.85
CA ARG A 217 25.58 7.73 3.51
C ARG A 217 26.91 7.07 3.10
N ASN A 218 27.68 6.55 4.06
CA ASN A 218 28.94 5.84 3.84
C ASN A 218 28.76 4.32 3.80
N GLY A 219 27.53 3.83 4.05
CA GLY A 219 27.20 2.41 4.06
C GLY A 219 27.39 1.71 5.40
N HIS A 220 27.61 2.45 6.51
CA HIS A 220 27.72 1.87 7.84
C HIS A 220 26.33 1.73 8.49
N PRO A 221 26.06 0.66 9.25
CA PRO A 221 24.83 0.53 10.03
C PRO A 221 24.61 1.74 10.94
N SER A 222 23.37 2.23 11.00
CA SER A 222 22.97 3.34 11.85
C SER A 222 21.59 3.12 12.48
N GLN A 223 21.37 3.75 13.63
CA GLN A 223 20.07 3.85 14.31
C GLN A 223 19.58 5.32 14.38
N ASP A 224 20.37 6.27 13.90
CA ASP A 224 19.97 7.68 13.85
C ASP A 224 19.11 7.94 12.63
N PRO A 225 17.82 8.36 12.80
CA PRO A 225 16.95 8.72 11.68
C PRO A 225 17.53 9.81 10.76
N GLN A 226 18.41 10.67 11.30
CA GLN A 226 19.04 11.74 10.53
C GLN A 226 19.99 11.19 9.47
N ASP A 227 20.67 10.09 9.72
CA ASP A 227 21.58 9.48 8.75
C ASP A 227 20.89 9.04 7.46
N TYR A 228 19.62 8.55 7.57
CA TYR A 228 18.81 8.27 6.39
C TYR A 228 18.48 9.54 5.60
N ILE A 229 18.13 10.62 6.29
CA ILE A 229 17.78 11.91 5.67
C ILE A 229 19.00 12.53 4.99
N ASP A 230 20.19 12.34 5.55
CA ASP A 230 21.45 12.84 5.02
C ASP A 230 22.04 11.98 3.89
N GLY A 231 21.21 11.09 3.31
CA GLY A 231 21.56 10.30 2.14
C GLY A 231 21.89 8.84 2.41
N GLY A 232 21.54 8.34 3.58
CA GLY A 232 21.55 6.91 3.90
C GLY A 232 20.46 6.13 3.18
N ALA A 233 20.29 4.85 3.52
CA ALA A 233 19.32 3.98 2.88
C ALA A 233 18.71 2.97 3.86
N LEU A 234 17.47 2.57 3.58
CA LEU A 234 16.83 1.41 4.20
C LEU A 234 17.54 0.12 3.79
N LEU A 235 17.49 -0.89 4.65
CA LEU A 235 17.93 -2.25 4.33
C LEU A 235 16.75 -3.11 3.84
N PRO A 236 17.02 -4.16 3.04
CA PRO A 236 15.99 -5.09 2.59
C PRO A 236 15.55 -6.04 3.73
N ALA A 237 14.26 -6.30 3.83
CA ALA A 237 13.68 -7.19 4.84
C ALA A 237 14.22 -8.61 4.71
N GLY A 238 14.74 -9.18 5.80
CA GLY A 238 15.37 -10.50 5.77
C GLY A 238 16.60 -10.59 4.85
N GLY A 239 17.30 -9.48 4.65
CA GLY A 239 18.55 -9.41 3.89
C GLY A 239 18.40 -9.82 2.42
N ALA A 240 19.08 -10.88 2.02
CA ALA A 240 19.07 -11.37 0.63
C ALA A 240 17.67 -11.76 0.13
N LYS A 241 16.74 -12.16 1.00
CA LYS A 241 15.37 -12.55 0.60
C LYS A 241 14.56 -11.34 0.11
N GLY A 242 14.51 -10.26 0.92
CA GLY A 242 13.85 -9.01 0.51
C GLY A 242 14.51 -8.37 -0.70
N TYR A 243 15.85 -8.39 -0.77
CA TYR A 243 16.57 -7.94 -1.96
C TYR A 243 16.17 -8.73 -3.22
N GLY A 244 16.10 -10.06 -3.13
CA GLY A 244 15.69 -10.91 -4.25
C GLY A 244 14.27 -10.56 -4.74
N LEU A 245 13.32 -10.35 -3.82
CA LEU A 245 11.97 -9.90 -4.16
C LEU A 245 11.98 -8.52 -4.82
N ALA A 246 12.73 -7.55 -4.27
CA ALA A 246 12.84 -6.20 -4.84
C ALA A 246 13.42 -6.23 -6.26
N LEU A 247 14.48 -6.99 -6.48
CA LEU A 247 15.10 -7.14 -7.80
C LEU A 247 14.14 -7.77 -8.82
N LEU A 248 13.39 -8.80 -8.42
CA LEU A 248 12.36 -9.41 -9.27
C LEU A 248 11.28 -8.38 -9.65
N ALA A 249 10.80 -7.59 -8.69
CA ALA A 249 9.80 -6.57 -8.94
C ALA A 249 10.32 -5.49 -9.91
N GLU A 250 11.57 -5.05 -9.78
CA GLU A 250 12.19 -4.10 -10.71
C GLU A 250 12.27 -4.66 -12.15
N ILE A 251 12.67 -5.92 -12.29
CA ILE A 251 12.75 -6.58 -13.60
C ILE A 251 11.36 -6.70 -14.21
N VAL A 252 10.35 -7.12 -13.45
CA VAL A 252 8.97 -7.18 -13.92
C VAL A 252 8.45 -5.79 -14.28
N GLY A 253 8.65 -4.80 -13.41
CA GLY A 253 8.15 -3.44 -13.61
C GLY A 253 8.73 -2.74 -14.83
N GLU A 254 10.03 -2.88 -15.12
CA GLU A 254 10.65 -2.19 -16.26
C GLU A 254 10.91 -3.10 -17.46
N ALA A 255 11.52 -4.27 -17.27
CA ALA A 255 11.90 -5.11 -18.42
C ALA A 255 10.71 -5.82 -19.05
N MET A 256 9.71 -6.21 -18.24
CA MET A 256 8.51 -6.90 -18.76
C MET A 256 7.40 -5.94 -19.16
N LEU A 257 7.12 -4.91 -18.34
CA LEU A 257 5.99 -3.99 -18.55
C LEU A 257 6.36 -2.69 -19.26
N GLY A 258 7.66 -2.42 -19.43
CA GLY A 258 8.17 -1.22 -20.08
C GLY A 258 8.57 -0.11 -19.10
N ARG A 259 9.12 0.97 -19.65
CA ARG A 259 9.59 2.09 -18.83
C ARG A 259 8.46 2.72 -18.03
N VAL A 260 8.72 2.99 -16.78
CA VAL A 260 7.81 3.73 -15.90
C VAL A 260 7.67 5.18 -16.37
N THR A 261 6.47 5.70 -16.36
CA THR A 261 6.13 7.07 -16.80
C THR A 261 5.65 7.96 -15.67
N THR A 262 5.25 7.37 -14.54
CA THR A 262 4.79 8.06 -13.35
C THR A 262 5.42 7.47 -12.10
N ASP A 263 4.70 6.58 -11.36
CA ASP A 263 5.17 6.03 -10.08
C ASP A 263 5.84 4.66 -10.27
N MET A 264 5.06 3.58 -10.35
CA MET A 264 5.53 2.21 -10.60
C MET A 264 4.65 1.54 -11.65
N ASN A 265 5.20 0.51 -12.30
CA ASN A 265 4.40 -0.46 -13.02
C ASN A 265 4.10 -1.68 -12.12
N TRP A 266 2.95 -2.29 -12.34
CA TRP A 266 2.45 -3.37 -11.51
C TRP A 266 2.09 -4.59 -12.35
N ILE A 267 2.37 -5.79 -11.82
CA ILE A 267 1.75 -7.01 -12.30
C ILE A 267 0.73 -7.47 -11.26
N MET A 268 -0.43 -7.89 -11.73
CA MET A 268 -1.47 -8.50 -10.92
C MET A 268 -1.78 -9.89 -11.48
N ILE A 269 -1.77 -10.90 -10.61
CA ILE A 269 -2.16 -12.26 -10.94
C ILE A 269 -3.37 -12.62 -10.10
N VAL A 270 -4.42 -13.12 -10.74
CA VAL A 270 -5.66 -13.54 -10.11
C VAL A 270 -5.93 -15.00 -10.47
N ILE A 271 -6.19 -15.84 -9.47
CA ILE A 271 -6.41 -17.28 -9.64
C ILE A 271 -7.76 -17.64 -9.03
N ASP A 272 -8.63 -18.24 -9.80
CA ASP A 272 -9.94 -18.72 -9.36
C ASP A 272 -9.82 -20.01 -8.55
N LEU A 273 -10.17 -19.99 -7.27
CA LEU A 273 -10.07 -21.14 -6.38
C LEU A 273 -11.07 -22.25 -6.73
N GLU A 274 -12.18 -21.90 -7.37
CA GLU A 274 -13.17 -22.89 -7.80
C GLU A 274 -12.59 -23.92 -8.78
N ARG A 275 -11.55 -23.54 -9.52
CA ARG A 275 -10.88 -24.40 -10.52
C ARG A 275 -9.97 -25.49 -9.92
N PHE A 276 -9.80 -25.52 -8.60
CA PHE A 276 -8.99 -26.52 -7.90
C PHE A 276 -9.90 -27.47 -7.13
N GLN A 277 -10.07 -27.28 -5.81
CA GLN A 277 -10.92 -28.15 -4.98
C GLN A 277 -12.33 -27.58 -4.74
N GLY A 278 -12.64 -26.43 -5.35
CA GLY A 278 -13.86 -25.68 -5.10
C GLY A 278 -13.84 -24.89 -3.80
N VAL A 279 -14.64 -23.83 -3.75
CA VAL A 279 -14.64 -22.84 -2.66
C VAL A 279 -14.98 -23.45 -1.32
N ASN A 280 -15.95 -24.37 -1.25
CA ASN A 280 -16.39 -24.97 0.00
C ASN A 280 -15.31 -25.81 0.66
N GLN A 281 -14.64 -26.69 -0.11
CA GLN A 281 -13.54 -27.51 0.39
C GLN A 281 -12.35 -26.64 0.78
N PHE A 282 -12.04 -25.64 -0.04
CA PHE A 282 -10.99 -24.68 0.28
C PHE A 282 -11.25 -23.98 1.62
N SER A 283 -12.45 -23.42 1.83
CA SER A 283 -12.79 -22.68 3.05
C SER A 283 -12.69 -23.53 4.30
N ALA A 284 -13.16 -24.78 4.25
CA ALA A 284 -13.06 -25.71 5.37
C ALA A 284 -11.59 -26.06 5.70
N SER A 285 -10.77 -26.32 4.68
CA SER A 285 -9.35 -26.62 4.86
C SER A 285 -8.55 -25.40 5.33
N ALA A 286 -8.87 -24.20 4.80
CA ALA A 286 -8.25 -22.95 5.23
C ALA A 286 -8.54 -22.66 6.70
N GLU A 287 -9.82 -22.79 7.14
CA GLU A 287 -10.15 -22.58 8.55
C GLU A 287 -9.42 -23.57 9.48
N ALA A 288 -9.32 -24.84 9.10
CA ALA A 288 -8.58 -25.82 9.90
C ALA A 288 -7.10 -25.44 10.07
N ILE A 289 -6.44 -25.01 8.98
CA ILE A 289 -5.04 -24.55 9.01
C ILE A 289 -4.91 -23.29 9.90
N LEU A 290 -5.80 -22.33 9.73
CA LEU A 290 -5.73 -21.06 10.46
C LEU A 290 -6.06 -21.25 11.94
N ALA A 291 -6.97 -22.17 12.29
CA ALA A 291 -7.27 -22.53 13.67
C ALA A 291 -6.05 -23.14 14.34
N GLU A 292 -5.40 -24.13 13.69
CA GLU A 292 -4.17 -24.75 14.20
C GLU A 292 -3.06 -23.70 14.47
N MET A 293 -2.86 -22.74 13.56
CA MET A 293 -1.85 -21.69 13.78
C MET A 293 -2.20 -20.81 14.99
N ARG A 294 -3.48 -20.48 15.21
CA ARG A 294 -3.92 -19.68 16.37
C ARG A 294 -3.81 -20.42 17.70
N GLU A 295 -3.86 -21.77 17.69
CA GLU A 295 -3.66 -22.60 18.88
C GLU A 295 -2.21 -22.65 19.35
N CYS A 296 -1.25 -22.22 18.53
CA CYS A 296 0.15 -22.16 18.95
C CYS A 296 0.30 -21.19 20.13
N PRO A 297 0.91 -21.62 21.24
CA PRO A 297 1.17 -20.73 22.38
C PRO A 297 1.99 -19.51 21.95
N PRO A 298 1.64 -18.30 22.40
CA PRO A 298 2.41 -17.12 22.07
C PRO A 298 3.79 -17.16 22.72
N ALA A 299 4.79 -16.65 22.02
CA ALA A 299 6.12 -16.45 22.58
C ALA A 299 6.14 -15.25 23.54
N ASP A 300 7.20 -15.13 24.34
CA ASP A 300 7.40 -14.01 25.26
C ASP A 300 7.27 -12.66 24.52
N GLY A 301 6.49 -11.76 25.10
CA GLY A 301 6.22 -10.44 24.50
C GLY A 301 5.05 -10.39 23.52
N PHE A 302 4.40 -11.52 23.22
CA PHE A 302 3.22 -11.60 22.36
C PHE A 302 1.99 -12.05 23.18
N SER A 303 0.81 -11.51 22.84
CA SER A 303 -0.45 -11.92 23.47
C SER A 303 -1.14 -13.08 22.75
N ALA A 304 -0.88 -13.25 21.47
CA ALA A 304 -1.44 -14.30 20.62
C ALA A 304 -0.63 -14.43 19.32
N VAL A 305 -0.84 -15.56 18.61
CA VAL A 305 -0.43 -15.69 17.21
C VAL A 305 -1.50 -15.06 16.32
N GLU A 306 -1.12 -14.06 15.55
CA GLU A 306 -2.01 -13.32 14.64
C GLU A 306 -1.90 -13.87 13.21
N ILE A 307 -3.02 -13.99 12.54
CA ILE A 307 -3.08 -14.27 11.11
C ILE A 307 -3.01 -12.93 10.35
N PRO A 308 -2.21 -12.84 9.27
CA PRO A 308 -2.10 -11.61 8.49
C PRO A 308 -3.47 -11.06 8.04
N GLY A 309 -3.73 -9.79 8.33
CA GLY A 309 -5.00 -9.11 8.09
C GLY A 309 -5.97 -9.10 9.28
N GLU A 310 -5.75 -9.88 10.34
CA GLU A 310 -6.65 -9.86 11.54
C GLU A 310 -6.47 -8.58 12.36
N ARG A 311 -5.23 -8.12 12.55
CA ARG A 311 -4.92 -6.89 13.28
C ARG A 311 -5.56 -5.68 12.60
N GLU A 312 -5.43 -5.55 11.29
CA GLU A 312 -6.00 -4.47 10.49
C GLU A 312 -7.54 -4.44 10.63
N LYS A 313 -8.19 -5.60 10.61
CA LYS A 313 -9.65 -5.71 10.83
C LYS A 313 -10.06 -5.34 12.24
N ALA A 314 -9.28 -5.73 13.26
CA ALA A 314 -9.54 -5.36 14.65
C ALA A 314 -9.39 -3.85 14.85
N THR A 315 -8.31 -3.27 14.32
CA THR A 315 -8.05 -1.82 14.33
C THR A 315 -9.17 -1.06 13.62
N ALA A 316 -9.66 -1.54 12.47
CA ALA A 316 -10.76 -0.92 11.77
C ALA A 316 -12.05 -0.89 12.60
N LYS A 317 -12.39 -1.98 13.26
CA LYS A 317 -13.56 -2.03 14.17
C LYS A 317 -13.41 -1.05 15.33
N GLN A 318 -12.22 -0.92 15.89
CA GLN A 318 -11.93 0.02 16.96
C GLN A 318 -12.06 1.46 16.46
N ARG A 319 -11.34 1.83 15.39
CA ARG A 319 -11.33 3.20 14.86
C ARG A 319 -12.68 3.65 14.29
N GLN A 320 -13.51 2.71 13.86
CA GLN A 320 -14.88 2.99 13.45
C GLN A 320 -15.75 3.47 14.63
N ARG A 321 -15.51 3.01 15.85
CA ARG A 321 -16.22 3.41 17.07
C ARG A 321 -15.62 4.64 17.73
N ASP A 322 -14.29 4.67 17.83
CA ASP A 322 -13.54 5.60 18.67
C ASP A 322 -13.01 6.82 17.88
N GLY A 323 -13.13 6.79 16.55
CA GLY A 323 -12.54 7.76 15.64
C GLY A 323 -11.14 7.35 15.17
N ILE A 324 -10.66 8.05 14.16
CA ILE A 324 -9.35 7.86 13.53
C ILE A 324 -8.37 8.87 14.13
N PRO A 325 -7.26 8.43 14.76
CA PRO A 325 -6.24 9.32 15.29
C PRO A 325 -5.36 9.84 14.15
N ILE A 326 -5.41 11.12 13.89
CA ILE A 326 -4.50 11.81 12.94
C ILE A 326 -3.47 12.59 13.74
N PRO A 327 -2.14 12.41 13.49
CA PRO A 327 -1.10 13.21 14.15
C PRO A 327 -1.35 14.72 13.93
N GLN A 328 -1.20 15.50 14.98
CA GLN A 328 -1.49 16.95 14.96
C GLN A 328 -0.78 17.66 13.80
N GLN A 329 0.50 17.40 13.59
CA GLN A 329 1.26 18.01 12.50
C GLN A 329 0.71 17.63 11.12
N SER A 330 0.31 16.37 10.92
CA SER A 330 -0.31 15.94 9.66
C SER A 330 -1.66 16.61 9.45
N TRP A 331 -2.44 16.77 10.52
CA TRP A 331 -3.71 17.47 10.47
C TRP A 331 -3.55 18.95 10.09
N GLU A 332 -2.55 19.62 10.64
CA GLU A 332 -2.22 21.00 10.28
C GLU A 332 -1.84 21.15 8.81
N GLN A 333 -1.06 20.22 8.26
CA GLN A 333 -0.71 20.20 6.84
C GLN A 333 -1.95 19.98 5.95
N ILE A 334 -2.82 19.04 6.31
CA ILE A 334 -4.05 18.76 5.57
C ILE A 334 -4.98 19.97 5.57
N THR A 335 -5.19 20.56 6.74
CA THR A 335 -6.08 21.73 6.89
C THR A 335 -5.53 22.98 6.21
N ALA A 336 -4.22 23.19 6.21
CA ALA A 336 -3.56 24.27 5.47
C ALA A 336 -3.78 24.13 3.95
N VAL A 337 -3.64 22.92 3.41
CA VAL A 337 -3.93 22.63 1.99
C VAL A 337 -5.41 22.83 1.69
N ALA A 338 -6.31 22.35 2.53
CA ALA A 338 -7.76 22.55 2.37
C ALA A 338 -8.14 24.04 2.36
N ALA A 339 -7.61 24.82 3.30
CA ALA A 339 -7.83 26.26 3.36
C ALA A 339 -7.31 26.99 2.11
N ARG A 340 -6.11 26.63 1.62
CA ARG A 340 -5.53 27.17 0.39
C ARG A 340 -6.42 26.91 -0.83
N LEU A 341 -7.08 25.77 -0.87
CA LEU A 341 -7.98 25.35 -1.94
C LEU A 341 -9.43 25.80 -1.73
N GLY A 342 -9.74 26.53 -0.65
CA GLY A 342 -11.10 26.98 -0.34
C GLY A 342 -12.05 25.86 0.09
N VAL A 343 -11.53 24.75 0.58
CA VAL A 343 -12.32 23.59 1.04
C VAL A 343 -12.63 23.75 2.54
N PRO A 344 -13.91 23.73 2.95
CA PRO A 344 -14.27 23.85 4.35
C PRO A 344 -13.82 22.62 5.16
N VAL A 345 -13.28 22.86 6.36
CA VAL A 345 -12.90 21.81 7.30
C VAL A 345 -14.02 21.68 8.33
N THR A 346 -14.76 20.59 8.29
CA THR A 346 -15.72 20.20 9.32
C THR A 346 -15.12 19.12 10.19
N THR A 347 -15.01 19.39 11.49
CA THR A 347 -14.51 18.43 12.51
C THR A 347 -15.63 17.56 13.04
#